data_c85be5a84ebe17eef64ae0416d7ba787
#
_entry.id   c85be5a84ebe17eef64ae0416d7ba787
#
_cell.length_a   1.000
_cell.length_b   1.000
_cell.length_c   1.000
_cell.angle_alpha   90.00
_cell.angle_beta   90.00
_cell.angle_gamma   90.00
#
_symmetry.space_group_name_H-M   'P 1'
#
loop_
_entity.id
_entity.type
_entity.pdbx_description
1 polymer ?
#
loop_
_entity_poly.entity_id
_entity_poly.type
_entity_poly.pdbx_seq_one_letter_code
_entity_poly.pdbx_strand_id
1 'polypeptide(L)'
;MSDREPLTFRLVEAFEARLRRRATPRQLRLAYRVGYLVLRPWWFVTRPHTRGVKAVVRCGDRVLLVRHTYARRGEWDLPGGFLHPDEEPEPALARELGEELGVTPAKVTDLGVFPSRFDHKRETLYTFVVDVEGEAIRPSEAEIADARWFAQDALPSATGRFARRMVARSSWEYWTHLPDDA
;
A
#
# COMPACT_ATOMS: atom_id res chain seq x y z
N MET A 1 -12.50 -4.10 24.62
CA MET A 1 -13.58 -3.58 23.72
C MET A 1 -13.32 -4.20 22.37
N SER A 2 -14.17 -5.13 21.95
CA SER A 2 -13.98 -5.95 20.75
C SER A 2 -14.08 -5.06 19.51
N ASP A 3 -12.96 -4.82 18.81
CA ASP A 3 -12.90 -4.24 17.46
C ASP A 3 -13.47 -5.24 16.45
N ARG A 4 -14.79 -5.40 16.47
CA ARG A 4 -15.44 -6.11 15.36
C ARG A 4 -15.43 -5.19 14.16
N GLU A 5 -14.57 -5.52 13.18
CA GLU A 5 -14.61 -4.86 11.88
C GLU A 5 -16.05 -4.89 11.31
N PRO A 6 -16.50 -3.81 10.68
CA PRO A 6 -17.85 -3.75 10.16
C PRO A 6 -18.08 -4.85 9.12
N LEU A 7 -19.23 -5.55 9.22
CA LEU A 7 -19.69 -6.60 8.28
C LEU A 7 -19.54 -6.19 6.79
N THR A 8 -19.57 -4.89 6.53
CA THR A 8 -19.35 -4.31 5.21
C THR A 8 -17.98 -4.60 4.62
N PHE A 9 -16.93 -4.71 5.45
CA PHE A 9 -15.57 -4.98 4.97
C PHE A 9 -15.45 -6.42 4.48
N ARG A 10 -15.95 -7.39 5.25
CA ARG A 10 -15.98 -8.81 4.86
C ARG A 10 -16.81 -9.10 3.61
N LEU A 11 -17.91 -8.34 3.40
CA LEU A 11 -18.72 -8.47 2.19
C LEU A 11 -18.00 -7.90 0.96
N VAL A 12 -17.25 -6.81 1.12
CA VAL A 12 -16.45 -6.22 0.04
C VAL A 12 -15.34 -7.19 -0.38
N GLU A 13 -14.62 -7.78 0.56
CA GLU A 13 -13.57 -8.77 0.28
C GLU A 13 -14.10 -10.02 -0.42
N ALA A 14 -15.20 -10.60 0.07
CA ALA A 14 -15.80 -11.77 -0.54
C ALA A 14 -16.30 -11.48 -1.98
N PHE A 15 -16.84 -10.30 -2.19
CA PHE A 15 -17.27 -9.83 -3.52
C PHE A 15 -16.06 -9.62 -4.44
N GLU A 16 -15.00 -9.02 -3.93
CA GLU A 16 -13.75 -8.80 -4.65
C GLU A 16 -13.08 -10.11 -5.08
N ALA A 17 -12.93 -11.07 -4.17
CA ALA A 17 -12.37 -12.39 -4.48
C ALA A 17 -13.19 -13.14 -5.56
N ARG A 18 -14.52 -12.95 -5.56
CA ARG A 18 -15.40 -13.54 -6.58
C ARG A 18 -15.27 -12.83 -7.93
N LEU A 19 -15.13 -11.51 -7.93
CA LEU A 19 -14.89 -10.71 -9.15
C LEU A 19 -13.54 -11.04 -9.78
N ARG A 20 -12.47 -11.12 -9.01
CA ARG A 20 -11.12 -11.46 -9.49
C ARG A 20 -11.09 -12.78 -10.27
N ARG A 21 -11.94 -13.76 -9.90
CA ARG A 21 -12.01 -15.07 -10.58
C ARG A 21 -12.70 -15.08 -11.94
N ARG A 22 -13.53 -14.07 -12.27
CA ARG A 22 -14.42 -14.09 -13.43
C ARG A 22 -14.38 -12.82 -14.30
N ALA A 23 -13.84 -11.72 -13.79
CA ALA A 23 -13.84 -10.44 -14.49
C ALA A 23 -12.53 -10.20 -15.26
N THR A 24 -12.63 -9.53 -16.39
CA THR A 24 -11.46 -9.05 -17.12
C THR A 24 -10.78 -7.90 -16.36
N PRO A 25 -9.48 -7.60 -16.59
CA PRO A 25 -8.79 -6.48 -15.96
C PRO A 25 -9.51 -5.13 -16.13
N ARG A 26 -10.17 -4.92 -17.27
CA ARG A 26 -10.96 -3.69 -17.53
C ARG A 26 -12.21 -3.62 -16.66
N GLN A 27 -12.90 -4.73 -16.46
CA GLN A 27 -14.08 -4.81 -15.60
C GLN A 27 -13.70 -4.63 -14.12
N LEU A 28 -12.58 -5.20 -13.70
CA LEU A 28 -12.04 -5.00 -12.36
C LEU A 28 -11.66 -3.54 -12.10
N ARG A 29 -10.95 -2.87 -13.02
CA ARG A 29 -10.67 -1.42 -12.91
C ARG A 29 -11.94 -0.59 -12.74
N LEU A 30 -12.98 -0.90 -13.52
CA LEU A 30 -14.26 -0.19 -13.39
C LEU A 30 -14.90 -0.45 -12.03
N ALA A 31 -14.90 -1.71 -11.58
CA ALA A 31 -15.44 -2.09 -10.28
C ALA A 31 -14.72 -1.38 -9.12
N TYR A 32 -13.38 -1.32 -9.14
CA TYR A 32 -12.60 -0.58 -8.15
C TYR A 32 -12.92 0.92 -8.16
N ARG A 33 -13.03 1.55 -9.35
CA ARG A 33 -13.39 2.97 -9.44
C ARG A 33 -14.80 3.24 -8.92
N VAL A 34 -15.76 2.42 -9.29
CA VAL A 34 -17.15 2.56 -8.83
C VAL A 34 -17.22 2.29 -7.32
N GLY A 35 -16.59 1.21 -6.85
CA GLY A 35 -16.54 0.89 -5.42
C GLY A 35 -15.94 2.03 -4.61
N TYR A 36 -14.84 2.61 -5.06
CA TYR A 36 -14.21 3.76 -4.42
C TYR A 36 -15.13 4.99 -4.38
N LEU A 37 -15.84 5.29 -5.49
CA LEU A 37 -16.78 6.41 -5.56
C LEU A 37 -17.98 6.23 -4.61
N VAL A 38 -18.46 5.00 -4.44
CA VAL A 38 -19.58 4.67 -3.54
C VAL A 38 -19.13 4.66 -2.08
N LEU A 39 -17.96 4.09 -1.79
CA LEU A 39 -17.45 3.97 -0.43
C LEU A 39 -16.97 5.29 0.16
N ARG A 40 -16.49 6.21 -0.66
CA ARG A 40 -15.94 7.49 -0.20
C ARG A 40 -16.96 8.37 0.57
N PRO A 41 -18.19 8.59 0.13
CA PRO A 41 -19.22 9.27 0.92
C PRO A 41 -19.55 8.53 2.22
N TRP A 42 -19.57 7.19 2.18
CA TRP A 42 -19.77 6.37 3.36
C TRP A 42 -18.65 6.57 4.39
N TRP A 43 -17.39 6.61 3.95
CA TRP A 43 -16.24 6.88 4.82
C TRP A 43 -16.27 8.30 5.40
N PHE A 44 -16.81 9.28 4.67
CA PHE A 44 -16.99 10.64 5.20
C PHE A 44 -17.91 10.66 6.42
N VAL A 45 -18.99 9.86 6.40
CA VAL A 45 -19.96 9.76 7.51
C VAL A 45 -19.42 8.88 8.65
N THR A 46 -18.93 7.68 8.33
CA THR A 46 -18.59 6.66 9.33
C THR A 46 -17.18 6.82 9.91
N ARG A 47 -16.26 7.47 9.16
CA ARG A 47 -14.84 7.66 9.52
C ARG A 47 -14.20 6.38 10.06
N PRO A 48 -14.27 5.26 9.31
CA PRO A 48 -13.82 3.97 9.80
C PRO A 48 -12.34 4.00 10.15
N HIS A 49 -11.98 3.17 11.13
CA HIS A 49 -10.58 2.86 11.40
C HIS A 49 -10.19 1.63 10.60
N THR A 50 -9.17 1.76 9.77
CA THR A 50 -8.63 0.68 8.92
C THR A 50 -7.18 0.39 9.28
N ARG A 51 -6.73 -0.84 9.03
CA ARG A 51 -5.33 -1.26 9.17
C ARG A 51 -4.78 -1.49 7.77
N GLY A 52 -3.57 -1.03 7.50
CA GLY A 52 -2.93 -1.19 6.21
C GLY A 52 -1.44 -1.47 6.33
N VAL A 53 -0.84 -2.02 5.28
CA VAL A 53 0.60 -2.20 5.14
C VAL A 53 1.13 -1.37 3.98
N LYS A 54 2.33 -0.82 4.13
CA LYS A 54 3.06 -0.12 3.07
C LYS A 54 4.52 -0.55 3.08
N ALA A 55 5.14 -0.66 1.91
CA ALA A 55 6.55 -1.01 1.78
C ALA A 55 7.35 0.01 1.00
N VAL A 56 8.52 0.38 1.54
CA VAL A 56 9.62 0.92 0.75
C VAL A 56 10.36 -0.26 0.13
N VAL A 57 9.96 -0.65 -1.09
CA VAL A 57 10.60 -1.76 -1.82
C VAL A 57 11.86 -1.23 -2.50
N ARG A 58 13.01 -1.84 -2.19
CA ARG A 58 14.33 -1.39 -2.67
C ARG A 58 15.03 -2.47 -3.48
N CYS A 59 15.71 -2.04 -4.53
CA CYS A 59 16.71 -2.81 -5.26
C CYS A 59 17.96 -1.94 -5.40
N GLY A 60 18.99 -2.19 -4.58
CA GLY A 60 20.15 -1.32 -4.47
C GLY A 60 19.76 0.10 -3.99
N ASP A 61 20.13 1.11 -4.78
CA ASP A 61 19.85 2.53 -4.54
C ASP A 61 18.48 3.00 -5.07
N ARG A 62 17.69 2.08 -5.65
CA ARG A 62 16.41 2.41 -6.27
C ARG A 62 15.24 1.95 -5.40
N VAL A 63 14.16 2.73 -5.46
CA VAL A 63 12.88 2.42 -4.80
C VAL A 63 11.76 2.26 -5.82
N LEU A 64 10.88 1.31 -5.56
CA LEU A 64 9.69 1.08 -6.38
C LEU A 64 8.55 1.95 -5.89
N LEU A 65 8.00 2.75 -6.79
CA LEU A 65 6.76 3.48 -6.57
C LEU A 65 5.68 3.01 -7.54
N VAL A 66 4.43 3.12 -7.09
CA VAL A 66 3.25 2.71 -7.84
C VAL A 66 2.26 3.85 -8.00
N ARG A 67 1.41 3.77 -9.02
CA ARG A 67 0.20 4.56 -9.19
C ARG A 67 -0.99 3.64 -9.26
N HIS A 68 -1.94 3.81 -8.37
CA HIS A 68 -3.16 3.00 -8.38
C HIS A 68 -4.17 3.46 -9.43
N THR A 69 -4.92 2.52 -10.01
CA THR A 69 -5.95 2.80 -11.05
C THR A 69 -7.14 3.59 -10.52
N TYR A 70 -7.39 3.53 -9.22
CA TYR A 70 -8.50 4.18 -8.51
C TYR A 70 -8.11 5.47 -7.79
N ALA A 71 -6.80 5.76 -7.66
CA ALA A 71 -6.34 6.97 -7.01
C ALA A 71 -6.62 8.20 -7.87
N ARG A 72 -7.35 9.17 -7.31
CA ARG A 72 -7.77 10.38 -8.05
C ARG A 72 -6.64 11.33 -8.43
N ARG A 73 -5.50 11.27 -7.72
CA ARG A 73 -4.44 12.27 -7.83
C ARG A 73 -3.32 11.92 -8.79
N GLY A 74 -3.26 10.67 -9.26
CA GLY A 74 -2.14 10.20 -10.09
C GLY A 74 -0.79 10.35 -9.40
N GLU A 75 -0.78 10.46 -8.07
CA GLU A 75 0.42 10.55 -7.25
C GLU A 75 1.13 9.19 -7.23
N TRP A 76 2.45 9.23 -7.18
CA TRP A 76 3.26 8.08 -6.86
C TRP A 76 3.18 7.80 -5.37
N ASP A 77 2.94 6.55 -5.03
CA ASP A 77 2.82 6.06 -3.65
C ASP A 77 3.65 4.78 -3.45
N LEU A 78 3.78 4.36 -2.21
CA LEU A 78 4.35 3.08 -1.85
C LEU A 78 3.37 1.95 -2.18
N PRO A 79 3.85 0.77 -2.64
CA PRO A 79 3.01 -0.42 -2.75
C PRO A 79 2.53 -0.91 -1.39
N GLY A 80 1.41 -1.64 -1.40
CA GLY A 80 0.76 -2.24 -0.24
C GLY A 80 -0.72 -1.90 -0.14
N GLY A 81 -1.42 -2.60 0.72
CA GLY A 81 -2.88 -2.56 0.81
C GLY A 81 -3.42 -2.72 2.21
N PHE A 82 -4.64 -3.25 2.33
CA PHE A 82 -5.31 -3.43 3.61
C PHE A 82 -4.97 -4.77 4.24
N LEU A 83 -4.93 -4.80 5.59
CA LEU A 83 -4.91 -6.06 6.33
C LEU A 83 -6.29 -6.69 6.30
N HIS A 84 -6.33 -8.00 6.12
CA HIS A 84 -7.52 -8.79 6.39
C HIS A 84 -7.80 -8.87 7.90
N PRO A 85 -9.05 -9.17 8.31
CA PRO A 85 -9.33 -9.49 9.70
C PRO A 85 -8.39 -10.59 10.20
N ASP A 86 -7.83 -10.39 11.38
CA ASP A 86 -6.93 -11.35 12.03
C ASP A 86 -5.61 -11.65 11.27
N GLU A 87 -5.30 -10.89 10.21
CA GLU A 87 -4.04 -10.99 9.48
C GLU A 87 -2.93 -10.19 10.17
N GLU A 88 -1.76 -10.79 10.29
CA GLU A 88 -0.58 -10.11 10.79
C GLU A 88 0.04 -9.22 9.69
N PRO A 89 0.70 -8.09 10.06
CA PRO A 89 1.18 -7.11 9.09
C PRO A 89 2.20 -7.65 8.08
N GLU A 90 3.15 -8.48 8.49
CA GLU A 90 4.18 -8.98 7.59
C GLU A 90 3.65 -9.99 6.57
N PRO A 91 2.83 -11.01 6.94
CA PRO A 91 2.09 -11.83 5.96
C PRO A 91 1.22 -11.01 5.00
N ALA A 92 0.49 -9.99 5.50
CA ALA A 92 -0.30 -9.12 4.66
C ALA A 92 0.56 -8.38 3.63
N LEU A 93 1.71 -7.88 4.05
CA LEU A 93 2.66 -7.22 3.14
C LEU A 93 3.13 -8.17 2.03
N ALA A 94 3.54 -9.40 2.38
CA ALA A 94 4.01 -10.37 1.41
C ALA A 94 2.90 -10.73 0.38
N ARG A 95 1.66 -10.89 0.85
CA ARG A 95 0.48 -11.12 0.01
C ARG A 95 0.26 -9.96 -0.95
N GLU A 96 0.21 -8.72 -0.45
CA GLU A 96 -0.04 -7.51 -1.26
C GLU A 96 1.05 -7.31 -2.32
N LEU A 97 2.33 -7.43 -1.96
CA LEU A 97 3.43 -7.31 -2.91
C LEU A 97 3.39 -8.39 -4.00
N GLY A 98 2.98 -9.62 -3.62
CA GLY A 98 2.76 -10.72 -4.57
C GLY A 98 1.59 -10.43 -5.52
N GLU A 99 0.45 -9.97 -5.01
CA GLU A 99 -0.77 -9.70 -5.78
C GLU A 99 -0.64 -8.45 -6.67
N GLU A 100 -0.10 -7.37 -6.13
CA GLU A 100 0.03 -6.10 -6.85
C GLU A 100 1.16 -6.10 -7.90
N LEU A 101 2.31 -6.73 -7.57
CA LEU A 101 3.56 -6.53 -8.30
C LEU A 101 4.28 -7.83 -8.69
N GLY A 102 3.83 -8.98 -8.20
CA GLY A 102 4.54 -10.25 -8.38
C GLY A 102 5.92 -10.27 -7.71
N VAL A 103 6.10 -9.48 -6.66
CA VAL A 103 7.37 -9.36 -5.92
C VAL A 103 7.37 -10.29 -4.73
N THR A 104 8.48 -11.01 -4.55
CA THR A 104 8.74 -11.81 -3.35
C THR A 104 9.81 -11.09 -2.53
N PRO A 105 9.53 -10.75 -1.25
CA PRO A 105 10.51 -10.15 -0.36
C PRO A 105 11.73 -11.06 -0.15
N ALA A 106 12.95 -10.52 -0.28
CA ALA A 106 14.18 -11.23 0.10
C ALA A 106 14.53 -10.93 1.57
N LYS A 107 14.31 -9.68 1.99
CA LYS A 107 14.48 -9.24 3.38
C LYS A 107 13.41 -8.23 3.73
N VAL A 108 12.82 -8.37 4.90
CA VAL A 108 11.83 -7.44 5.46
C VAL A 108 12.38 -6.83 6.74
N THR A 109 12.26 -5.52 6.88
CA THR A 109 12.68 -4.78 8.07
C THR A 109 11.53 -3.85 8.49
N ASP A 110 11.13 -3.90 9.74
CA ASP A 110 10.10 -3.02 10.29
C ASP A 110 10.60 -1.58 10.31
N LEU A 111 9.82 -0.66 9.74
CA LEU A 111 10.08 0.78 9.75
C LEU A 111 9.22 1.51 10.79
N GLY A 112 8.24 0.83 11.36
CA GLY A 112 7.35 1.31 12.39
C GLY A 112 5.89 1.46 11.96
N VAL A 113 5.08 1.91 12.92
CA VAL A 113 3.63 2.07 12.78
C VAL A 113 3.29 3.55 12.75
N PHE A 114 2.54 3.97 11.74
CA PHE A 114 2.21 5.38 11.50
C PHE A 114 0.70 5.60 11.38
N PRO A 115 0.15 6.58 12.12
CA PRO A 115 -1.21 7.00 11.88
C PRO A 115 -1.31 7.77 10.57
N SER A 116 -2.33 7.45 9.78
CA SER A 116 -2.67 8.15 8.56
C SER A 116 -4.13 8.62 8.58
N ARG A 117 -4.41 9.67 7.86
CA ARG A 117 -5.78 10.15 7.59
C ARG A 117 -5.91 10.34 6.09
N PHE A 118 -6.55 9.40 5.46
CA PHE A 118 -6.75 9.43 4.02
C PHE A 118 -8.23 9.16 3.69
N ASP A 119 -8.79 9.96 2.77
CA ASP A 119 -10.19 9.86 2.33
C ASP A 119 -11.21 9.71 3.48
N HIS A 120 -11.07 10.54 4.51
CA HIS A 120 -11.93 10.57 5.71
C HIS A 120 -11.83 9.34 6.64
N LYS A 121 -10.97 8.38 6.33
CA LYS A 121 -10.64 7.24 7.21
C LYS A 121 -9.56 7.62 8.21
N ARG A 122 -9.57 6.94 9.35
CA ARG A 122 -8.43 6.83 10.25
C ARG A 122 -7.73 5.52 9.91
N GLU A 123 -6.45 5.56 9.66
CA GLU A 123 -5.71 4.40 9.21
C GLU A 123 -4.47 4.20 10.07
N THR A 124 -4.23 2.95 10.46
CA THR A 124 -2.97 2.53 11.06
C THR A 124 -2.15 1.84 10.00
N LEU A 125 -1.04 2.46 9.59
CA LEU A 125 -0.13 1.92 8.57
C LEU A 125 1.08 1.27 9.23
N TYR A 126 1.20 -0.04 9.07
CA TYR A 126 2.42 -0.80 9.34
C TYR A 126 3.34 -0.65 8.13
N THR A 127 4.51 -0.09 8.34
CA THR A 127 5.41 0.25 7.23
C THR A 127 6.71 -0.53 7.35
N PHE A 128 7.15 -1.04 6.22
CA PHE A 128 8.35 -1.90 6.14
C PHE A 128 9.32 -1.39 5.08
N VAL A 129 10.58 -1.75 5.24
CA VAL A 129 11.56 -1.74 4.16
C VAL A 129 11.67 -3.17 3.64
N VAL A 130 11.59 -3.32 2.33
CA VAL A 130 11.67 -4.61 1.65
C VAL A 130 12.79 -4.57 0.63
N ASP A 131 13.84 -5.35 0.88
CA ASP A 131 14.90 -5.50 -0.10
C ASP A 131 14.56 -6.67 -1.04
N VAL A 132 14.79 -6.46 -2.34
CA VAL A 132 14.60 -7.46 -3.40
C VAL A 132 15.88 -7.66 -4.20
N GLU A 133 16.08 -8.86 -4.77
CA GLU A 133 17.30 -9.21 -5.51
C GLU A 133 17.33 -8.65 -6.94
N GLY A 134 16.21 -8.17 -7.46
CA GLY A 134 16.14 -7.64 -8.82
C GLY A 134 14.93 -6.74 -9.06
N GLU A 135 14.96 -6.02 -10.19
CA GLU A 135 13.94 -5.04 -10.57
C GLU A 135 12.75 -5.65 -11.33
N ALA A 136 12.71 -6.97 -11.52
CA ALA A 136 11.63 -7.62 -12.24
C ALA A 136 10.31 -7.51 -11.48
N ILE A 137 9.30 -6.90 -12.10
CA ILE A 137 7.95 -6.74 -11.54
C ILE A 137 6.90 -7.17 -12.54
N ARG A 138 5.73 -7.60 -12.03
CA ARG A 138 4.54 -7.95 -12.81
C ARG A 138 3.33 -7.21 -12.26
N PRO A 139 3.15 -5.93 -12.57
CA PRO A 139 2.05 -5.14 -12.02
C PRO A 139 0.68 -5.71 -12.38
N SER A 140 -0.19 -5.80 -11.37
CA SER A 140 -1.61 -6.13 -11.56
C SER A 140 -2.29 -5.05 -12.38
N GLU A 141 -2.66 -5.33 -13.62
CA GLU A 141 -3.33 -4.36 -14.48
C GLU A 141 -4.64 -3.83 -13.92
N ALA A 142 -5.28 -4.54 -12.99
CA ALA A 142 -6.52 -4.11 -12.37
C ALA A 142 -6.31 -2.97 -11.36
N GLU A 143 -5.22 -3.04 -10.58
CA GLU A 143 -4.98 -2.18 -9.42
C GLU A 143 -3.89 -1.15 -9.68
N ILE A 144 -2.86 -1.51 -10.44
CA ILE A 144 -1.69 -0.68 -10.70
C ILE A 144 -1.78 -0.08 -12.09
N ALA A 145 -1.86 1.23 -12.17
CA ALA A 145 -1.86 1.98 -13.43
C ALA A 145 -0.43 2.16 -13.98
N ASP A 146 0.55 2.28 -13.09
CA ASP A 146 1.97 2.43 -13.42
C ASP A 146 2.82 2.00 -12.24
N ALA A 147 3.98 1.38 -12.49
CA ALA A 147 4.94 1.00 -11.48
C ALA A 147 6.35 1.21 -12.03
N ARG A 148 7.19 1.94 -11.30
CA ARG A 148 8.55 2.30 -11.76
C ARG A 148 9.54 2.36 -10.62
N TRP A 149 10.77 2.06 -10.96
CA TRP A 149 11.94 2.23 -10.11
C TRP A 149 12.50 3.65 -10.25
N PHE A 150 12.77 4.29 -9.13
CA PHE A 150 13.36 5.63 -9.05
C PHE A 150 14.57 5.61 -8.14
N ALA A 151 15.57 6.44 -8.41
CA ALA A 151 16.64 6.68 -7.45
C ALA A 151 16.07 7.35 -6.19
N GLN A 152 16.57 6.97 -5.01
CA GLN A 152 16.02 7.44 -3.73
C GLN A 152 16.14 8.96 -3.54
N ASP A 153 17.16 9.56 -4.12
CA ASP A 153 17.44 11.00 -4.12
C ASP A 153 16.73 11.77 -5.23
N ALA A 154 16.15 11.08 -6.22
CA ALA A 154 15.50 11.67 -7.40
C ALA A 154 14.04 11.25 -7.56
N LEU A 155 13.26 11.28 -6.48
CA LEU A 155 11.84 10.94 -6.52
C LEU A 155 11.04 11.94 -7.34
N PRO A 156 10.05 11.50 -8.14
CA PRO A 156 9.18 12.36 -8.92
C PRO A 156 8.52 13.46 -8.06
N SER A 157 8.31 14.64 -8.60
CA SER A 157 7.63 15.75 -7.90
C SER A 157 6.23 15.35 -7.42
N ALA A 158 5.53 14.50 -8.18
CA ALA A 158 4.21 13.97 -7.85
C ALA A 158 4.23 12.79 -6.86
N THR A 159 5.31 12.58 -6.10
CA THR A 159 5.35 11.58 -5.03
C THR A 159 4.62 12.07 -3.80
N GLY A 160 3.70 11.26 -3.26
CA GLY A 160 2.93 11.55 -2.05
C GLY A 160 3.83 11.84 -0.84
N ARG A 161 3.37 12.74 0.04
CA ARG A 161 4.16 13.18 1.20
C ARG A 161 4.52 12.03 2.14
N PHE A 162 3.62 11.07 2.33
CA PHE A 162 3.88 9.89 3.16
C PHE A 162 4.98 9.04 2.52
N ALA A 163 4.85 8.69 1.24
CA ALA A 163 5.83 7.91 0.51
C ALA A 163 7.23 8.56 0.56
N ARG A 164 7.31 9.85 0.28
CA ARG A 164 8.57 10.61 0.32
C ARG A 164 9.22 10.56 1.72
N ARG A 165 8.43 10.73 2.78
CA ARG A 165 8.92 10.66 4.15
C ARG A 165 9.42 9.26 4.52
N MET A 166 8.72 8.20 4.09
CA MET A 166 9.12 6.83 4.39
C MET A 166 10.37 6.41 3.60
N VAL A 167 10.51 6.84 2.34
CA VAL A 167 11.75 6.64 1.58
C VAL A 167 12.92 7.34 2.26
N ALA A 168 12.79 8.59 2.67
CA ALA A 168 13.84 9.28 3.41
C ALA A 168 14.20 8.57 4.72
N ARG A 169 13.19 8.09 5.47
CA ARG A 169 13.40 7.35 6.72
C ARG A 169 14.05 5.98 6.52
N SER A 170 13.86 5.36 5.37
CA SER A 170 14.45 4.05 5.04
C SER A 170 15.93 4.12 4.63
N SER A 171 16.47 5.31 4.38
CA SER A 171 17.87 5.49 4.03
C SER A 171 18.77 5.16 5.24
N TRP A 172 19.96 4.59 4.97
CA TRP A 172 20.93 4.24 6.01
C TRP A 172 21.32 5.45 6.88
N GLU A 173 21.43 6.64 6.29
CA GLU A 173 21.80 7.87 6.98
C GLU A 173 20.81 8.29 8.06
N TYR A 174 19.52 7.95 7.91
CA TYR A 174 18.52 8.24 8.94
C TYR A 174 18.80 7.51 10.24
N TRP A 175 19.19 6.24 10.18
CA TRP A 175 19.44 5.39 11.36
C TRP A 175 20.75 5.70 12.09
N THR A 176 21.74 6.28 11.39
CA THR A 176 23.03 6.66 11.97
C THR A 176 22.97 7.95 12.76
N HIS A 177 21.89 8.73 12.65
CA HIS A 177 21.74 10.04 13.30
C HIS A 177 20.58 10.11 14.32
N LEU A 178 19.92 8.98 14.62
CA LEU A 178 18.97 8.95 15.72
C LEU A 178 19.74 8.96 17.05
N PRO A 179 19.40 9.82 18.02
CA PRO A 179 19.86 9.67 19.38
C PRO A 179 19.37 8.34 19.95
N ASP A 180 20.18 7.71 20.81
CA ASP A 180 19.91 6.37 21.37
C ASP A 180 18.61 6.27 22.19
N ASP A 181 17.86 7.36 22.36
CA ASP A 181 16.69 7.51 23.23
C ASP A 181 15.38 7.83 22.46
N ALA A 182 15.28 7.55 21.16
CA ALA A 182 14.11 7.89 20.33
C ALA A 182 13.20 6.70 20.04
#